data_39b85ed8c0479228af85e4c2b783931a
#
_entry.id   39b85ed8c0479228af85e4c2b783931a
#
_cell.length_a   1.000
_cell.length_b   1.000
_cell.length_c   1.000
_cell.angle_alpha   90.00
_cell.angle_beta   90.00
_cell.angle_gamma   90.00
#
_symmetry.space_group_name_H-M   'P 1'
#
loop_
_entity.id
_entity.type
_entity.pdbx_description
1 polymer ?
#
loop_
_entity_poly.entity_id
_entity_poly.type
_entity_poly.pdbx_seq_one_letter_code
_entity_poly.pdbx_strand_id
1 'polypeptide(L)'
;MDKKILLLNGSPRGKKSNTLLAASALIEGIREVSEYEVQALETNALSVSPCRGCFGCWDVTPGRCVIRDDMQKVYEAVDSAEIIVVSFPVYFFGMPGSVKTVTDRMLPMMRAYDGGPVLHRVRPAMQGKRFLFVSTCGFHTTKGIYEPLQAQLKAIFEEHVPPLVTIPQAELMQVPQMKEIVAHRLERVKELGRQFANGKPDEALLAEIASPLILERAYHRLVSMMRPES
;
A
#
# COMPACT_ATOMS: atom_id res chain seq x y z
N MET A 1 10.36 -8.68 -22.01
CA MET A 1 10.64 -7.76 -20.87
C MET A 1 10.30 -8.50 -19.60
N ASP A 2 11.20 -8.51 -18.64
CA ASP A 2 10.95 -9.18 -17.37
C ASP A 2 9.84 -8.44 -16.62
N LYS A 3 8.86 -9.17 -16.15
CA LYS A 3 7.75 -8.62 -15.37
C LYS A 3 8.25 -8.08 -14.03
N LYS A 4 7.83 -6.87 -13.65
CA LYS A 4 8.30 -6.23 -12.42
C LYS A 4 7.17 -5.89 -11.46
N ILE A 5 7.43 -6.13 -10.17
CA ILE A 5 6.65 -5.62 -9.06
C ILE A 5 7.42 -4.47 -8.43
N LEU A 6 6.80 -3.31 -8.31
CA LEU A 6 7.28 -2.23 -7.46
C LEU A 6 6.64 -2.36 -6.08
N LEU A 7 7.45 -2.47 -5.03
CA LEU A 7 7.02 -2.34 -3.65
C LEU A 7 7.41 -0.96 -3.10
N LEU A 8 6.41 -0.11 -2.85
CA LEU A 8 6.58 1.15 -2.12
C LEU A 8 6.30 0.90 -0.64
N ASN A 9 7.35 0.83 0.18
CA ASN A 9 7.21 0.63 1.62
C ASN A 9 7.20 1.97 2.36
N GLY A 10 6.07 2.32 2.95
CA GLY A 10 5.85 3.54 3.71
C GLY A 10 5.97 3.38 5.23
N SER A 11 6.43 2.23 5.70
CA SER A 11 6.62 2.05 7.13
C SER A 11 7.93 2.68 7.60
N PRO A 12 7.91 3.56 8.63
CA PRO A 12 9.14 4.13 9.19
C PRO A 12 10.04 3.09 9.89
N ARG A 13 9.52 1.88 10.13
CA ARG A 13 10.28 0.78 10.77
C ARG A 13 11.13 -0.01 9.77
N GLY A 14 11.08 0.30 8.48
CA GLY A 14 11.85 -0.35 7.43
C GLY A 14 11.70 -1.88 7.48
N LYS A 15 12.80 -2.62 7.49
CA LYS A 15 12.81 -4.09 7.54
C LYS A 15 12.14 -4.72 8.78
N LYS A 16 11.92 -3.95 9.86
CA LYS A 16 11.20 -4.40 11.07
C LYS A 16 9.70 -4.10 11.01
N SER A 17 9.18 -3.77 9.84
CA SER A 17 7.78 -3.42 9.66
C SER A 17 6.87 -4.64 9.61
N ASN A 18 5.80 -4.62 10.39
CA ASN A 18 4.73 -5.61 10.33
C ASN A 18 3.99 -5.53 8.98
N THR A 19 3.82 -4.33 8.45
CA THR A 19 3.19 -4.14 7.14
C THR A 19 4.05 -4.69 6.02
N LEU A 20 5.38 -4.51 6.09
CA LEU A 20 6.30 -5.11 5.12
C LEU A 20 6.27 -6.64 5.17
N LEU A 21 6.14 -7.23 6.37
CA LEU A 21 5.99 -8.68 6.52
C LEU A 21 4.76 -9.20 5.76
N ALA A 22 3.62 -8.52 5.90
CA ALA A 22 2.40 -8.85 5.19
C ALA A 22 2.53 -8.62 3.66
N ALA A 23 3.13 -7.49 3.24
CA ALA A 23 3.36 -7.20 1.83
C ALA A 23 4.31 -8.21 1.18
N SER A 24 5.32 -8.68 1.91
CA SER A 24 6.23 -9.72 1.44
C SER A 24 5.52 -11.05 1.22
N ALA A 25 4.64 -11.47 2.14
CA ALA A 25 3.83 -12.68 1.97
C ALA A 25 2.89 -12.57 0.75
N LEU A 26 2.27 -11.40 0.54
CA LEU A 26 1.44 -11.14 -0.64
C LEU A 26 2.24 -11.28 -1.94
N ILE A 27 3.41 -10.64 -2.00
CA ILE A 27 4.30 -10.67 -3.18
C ILE A 27 4.80 -12.09 -3.43
N GLU A 28 5.12 -12.84 -2.38
CA GLU A 28 5.50 -14.25 -2.50
C GLU A 28 4.38 -15.06 -3.18
N GLY A 29 3.13 -14.89 -2.77
CA GLY A 29 1.98 -15.52 -3.41
C GLY A 29 1.82 -15.14 -4.89
N ILE A 30 2.06 -13.89 -5.25
CA ILE A 30 2.04 -13.44 -6.65
C ILE A 30 3.14 -14.18 -7.45
N ARG A 31 4.33 -14.28 -6.88
CA ARG A 31 5.50 -14.90 -7.52
C ARG A 31 5.41 -16.42 -7.64
N GLU A 32 4.59 -17.08 -6.85
CA GLU A 32 4.31 -18.52 -7.02
C GLU A 32 3.48 -18.80 -8.29
N VAL A 33 2.76 -17.82 -8.80
CA VAL A 33 1.94 -17.95 -10.01
C VAL A 33 2.70 -17.54 -11.27
N SER A 34 3.58 -16.52 -11.16
CA SER A 34 4.33 -15.99 -12.30
C SER A 34 5.63 -15.34 -11.82
N GLU A 35 6.69 -15.51 -12.60
CA GLU A 35 7.97 -14.90 -12.28
C GLU A 35 7.90 -13.36 -12.37
N TYR A 36 8.34 -12.70 -11.31
CA TYR A 36 8.48 -11.24 -11.22
C TYR A 36 9.79 -10.87 -10.55
N GLU A 37 10.49 -9.91 -11.12
CA GLU A 37 11.53 -9.17 -10.40
C GLU A 37 10.86 -8.18 -9.41
N VAL A 38 11.37 -8.08 -8.19
CA VAL A 38 10.83 -7.16 -7.18
C VAL A 38 11.80 -6.02 -6.93
N GLN A 39 11.37 -4.81 -7.22
CA GLN A 39 12.06 -3.58 -6.85
C GLN A 39 11.36 -2.96 -5.63
N ALA A 40 12.10 -2.75 -4.54
CA ALA A 40 11.56 -2.12 -3.33
C ALA A 40 12.14 -0.70 -3.15
N LEU A 41 11.26 0.25 -2.83
CA LEU A 41 11.62 1.61 -2.46
C LEU A 41 11.02 1.93 -1.09
N GLU A 42 11.86 2.39 -0.17
CA GLU A 42 11.48 2.85 1.16
C GLU A 42 11.12 4.34 1.09
N THR A 43 9.83 4.70 1.17
CA THR A 43 9.41 6.10 1.01
C THR A 43 9.98 7.03 2.07
N ASN A 44 10.30 6.49 3.26
CA ASN A 44 10.94 7.25 4.34
C ASN A 44 12.44 7.49 4.12
N ALA A 45 13.08 6.74 3.23
CA ALA A 45 14.50 6.92 2.88
C ALA A 45 14.69 7.82 1.66
N LEU A 46 13.61 8.15 0.95
CA LEU A 46 13.64 9.04 -0.20
C LEU A 46 13.57 10.50 0.24
N SER A 47 14.41 11.34 -0.34
CA SER A 47 14.33 12.80 -0.20
C SER A 47 13.35 13.35 -1.23
N VAL A 48 12.04 13.33 -0.88
CA VAL A 48 10.95 13.82 -1.74
C VAL A 48 10.30 15.04 -1.12
N SER A 49 10.35 16.18 -1.81
CA SER A 49 9.69 17.41 -1.39
C SER A 49 8.17 17.32 -1.62
N PRO A 50 7.35 17.92 -0.76
CA PRO A 50 5.90 18.00 -0.98
C PRO A 50 5.53 18.65 -2.32
N CYS A 51 4.40 18.25 -2.89
CA CYS A 51 3.83 18.90 -4.07
C CYS A 51 3.49 20.37 -3.75
N ARG A 52 3.86 21.28 -4.64
CA ARG A 52 3.60 22.74 -4.48
C ARG A 52 2.31 23.20 -5.16
N GLY A 53 1.59 22.31 -5.83
CA GLY A 53 0.39 22.66 -6.59
C GLY A 53 0.65 23.63 -7.75
N CYS A 54 1.86 23.65 -8.29
CA CYS A 54 2.26 24.63 -9.32
C CYS A 54 1.81 24.29 -10.74
N PHE A 55 1.26 23.09 -10.96
CA PHE A 55 0.81 22.53 -12.24
C PHE A 55 1.86 22.52 -13.36
N GLY A 56 3.13 22.84 -13.05
CA GLY A 56 4.21 22.83 -14.04
C GLY A 56 4.39 21.48 -14.75
N CYS A 57 3.97 20.38 -14.11
CA CYS A 57 3.97 19.06 -14.73
C CYS A 57 2.87 18.83 -15.79
N TRP A 58 1.97 19.77 -15.94
CA TRP A 58 0.95 19.81 -17.00
C TRP A 58 1.25 20.90 -18.02
N ASP A 59 1.64 22.10 -17.56
CA ASP A 59 1.71 23.30 -18.38
C ASP A 59 3.13 23.55 -18.94
N VAL A 60 4.20 23.26 -18.17
CA VAL A 60 5.59 23.58 -18.51
C VAL A 60 6.37 22.35 -19.01
N THR A 61 6.28 21.24 -18.27
CA THR A 61 6.96 19.99 -18.57
C THR A 61 5.98 18.81 -18.56
N PRO A 62 5.06 18.70 -19.54
CA PRO A 62 3.99 17.70 -19.51
C PRO A 62 4.50 16.29 -19.26
N GLY A 63 4.01 15.67 -18.14
CA GLY A 63 4.42 14.33 -17.73
C GLY A 63 5.65 14.28 -16.85
N ARG A 64 6.24 15.42 -16.48
CA ARG A 64 7.43 15.47 -15.61
C ARG A 64 7.24 16.55 -14.54
N CYS A 65 7.61 16.24 -13.30
CA CYS A 65 7.62 17.26 -12.27
C CYS A 65 8.79 18.23 -12.44
N VAL A 66 8.55 19.51 -12.18
CA VAL A 66 9.60 20.54 -12.21
C VAL A 66 10.55 20.47 -11.02
N ILE A 67 10.13 19.83 -9.90
CA ILE A 67 10.97 19.61 -8.73
C ILE A 67 11.93 18.44 -9.01
N ARG A 68 13.22 18.68 -8.82
CA ARG A 68 14.29 17.69 -9.01
C ARG A 68 14.71 17.12 -7.66
N ASP A 69 14.26 15.89 -7.38
CA ASP A 69 14.54 15.16 -6.15
C ASP A 69 14.38 13.64 -6.38
N ASP A 70 14.39 12.83 -5.31
CA ASP A 70 14.30 11.37 -5.42
C ASP A 70 12.97 10.85 -5.99
N MET A 71 11.99 11.73 -6.23
CA MET A 71 10.74 11.33 -6.89
C MET A 71 11.01 10.79 -8.31
N GLN A 72 12.12 11.19 -8.95
CA GLN A 72 12.53 10.65 -10.25
C GLN A 72 12.70 9.13 -10.19
N LYS A 73 13.29 8.59 -9.11
CA LYS A 73 13.45 7.14 -8.88
C LYS A 73 12.10 6.44 -8.80
N VAL A 74 11.10 7.10 -8.18
CA VAL A 74 9.75 6.56 -8.08
C VAL A 74 9.07 6.51 -9.45
N TYR A 75 9.19 7.57 -10.25
CA TYR A 75 8.63 7.58 -11.61
C TYR A 75 9.21 6.47 -12.49
N GLU A 76 10.53 6.31 -12.50
CA GLU A 76 11.21 5.25 -13.25
C GLU A 76 10.80 3.84 -12.81
N ALA A 77 10.67 3.63 -11.48
CA ALA A 77 10.22 2.37 -10.92
C ALA A 77 8.74 2.08 -11.27
N VAL A 78 7.87 3.09 -11.20
CA VAL A 78 6.47 2.98 -11.61
C VAL A 78 6.36 2.69 -13.10
N ASP A 79 7.11 3.38 -13.95
CA ASP A 79 7.09 3.17 -15.40
C ASP A 79 7.45 1.73 -15.79
N SER A 80 8.45 1.15 -15.11
CA SER A 80 8.93 -0.21 -15.40
C SER A 80 8.06 -1.33 -14.78
N ALA A 81 7.24 -1.04 -13.76
CA ALA A 81 6.47 -2.05 -13.05
C ALA A 81 5.13 -2.39 -13.73
N GLU A 82 4.73 -3.65 -13.70
CA GLU A 82 3.39 -4.12 -14.06
C GLU A 82 2.45 -4.06 -12.84
N ILE A 83 2.98 -4.42 -11.67
CA ILE A 83 2.25 -4.44 -10.40
C ILE A 83 2.90 -3.45 -9.44
N ILE A 84 2.08 -2.63 -8.77
CA ILE A 84 2.52 -1.67 -7.76
C ILE A 84 1.86 -2.03 -6.44
N VAL A 85 2.67 -2.46 -5.48
CA VAL A 85 2.25 -2.77 -4.10
C VAL A 85 2.66 -1.59 -3.22
N VAL A 86 1.69 -0.94 -2.60
CA VAL A 86 1.93 0.15 -1.65
C VAL A 86 1.64 -0.35 -0.24
N SER A 87 2.67 -0.46 0.60
CA SER A 87 2.57 -0.98 1.95
C SER A 87 2.84 0.09 3.01
N PHE A 88 1.94 0.28 3.97
CA PHE A 88 2.10 1.27 5.03
C PHE A 88 1.22 0.98 6.24
N PRO A 89 1.65 1.37 7.47
CA PRO A 89 0.75 1.40 8.61
C PRO A 89 -0.25 2.55 8.46
N VAL A 90 -1.51 2.36 8.87
CA VAL A 90 -2.45 3.48 8.92
C VAL A 90 -2.05 4.44 10.04
N TYR A 91 -1.90 5.72 9.71
CA TYR A 91 -1.64 6.80 10.65
C TYR A 91 -2.70 7.88 10.51
N PHE A 92 -3.31 8.28 11.62
CA PHE A 92 -4.42 9.24 11.61
C PHE A 92 -5.49 8.90 10.54
N PHE A 93 -5.87 7.62 10.49
CA PHE A 93 -6.88 7.08 9.57
C PHE A 93 -6.54 7.20 8.07
N GLY A 94 -5.28 7.41 7.72
CA GLY A 94 -4.84 7.60 6.34
C GLY A 94 -3.42 7.10 6.07
N MET A 95 -2.88 7.52 4.93
CA MET A 95 -1.49 7.25 4.55
C MET A 95 -0.51 8.04 5.41
N PRO A 96 0.62 7.45 5.82
CA PRO A 96 1.72 8.20 6.45
C PRO A 96 2.21 9.34 5.54
N GLY A 97 2.79 10.37 6.14
CA GLY A 97 3.28 11.55 5.43
C GLY A 97 4.19 11.24 4.24
N SER A 98 5.13 10.30 4.38
CA SER A 98 6.04 9.92 3.30
C SER A 98 5.31 9.30 2.10
N VAL A 99 4.33 8.42 2.36
CA VAL A 99 3.48 7.82 1.31
C VAL A 99 2.59 8.87 0.67
N LYS A 100 1.96 9.74 1.49
CA LYS A 100 1.10 10.82 0.99
C LYS A 100 1.88 11.80 0.12
N THR A 101 3.11 12.15 0.51
CA THR A 101 3.99 13.01 -0.29
C THR A 101 4.29 12.39 -1.65
N VAL A 102 4.64 11.10 -1.69
CA VAL A 102 4.85 10.39 -2.96
C VAL A 102 3.55 10.38 -3.78
N THR A 103 2.41 10.07 -3.16
CA THR A 103 1.09 10.06 -3.84
C THR A 103 0.75 11.41 -4.44
N ASP A 104 0.93 12.52 -3.70
CA ASP A 104 0.65 13.87 -4.20
C ASP A 104 1.57 14.25 -5.37
N ARG A 105 2.77 13.69 -5.39
CA ARG A 105 3.75 13.90 -6.47
C ARG A 105 3.52 13.00 -7.69
N MET A 106 2.49 12.11 -7.69
CA MET A 106 2.10 11.32 -8.87
C MET A 106 1.31 12.12 -9.90
N LEU A 107 1.01 13.39 -9.65
CA LEU A 107 0.28 14.27 -10.58
C LEU A 107 0.84 14.27 -12.03
N PRO A 108 2.16 14.18 -12.29
CA PRO A 108 2.69 14.05 -13.66
C PRO A 108 2.20 12.79 -14.39
N MET A 109 1.82 11.73 -13.67
CA MET A 109 1.28 10.48 -14.24
C MET A 109 -0.20 10.61 -14.64
N MET A 110 -0.83 11.71 -14.29
CA MET A 110 -2.20 12.06 -14.67
C MET A 110 -2.19 13.07 -15.82
N ARG A 111 -3.31 13.16 -16.55
CA ARG A 111 -3.54 14.24 -17.52
C ARG A 111 -4.27 15.39 -16.86
N ALA A 112 -4.06 16.58 -17.40
CA ALA A 112 -4.91 17.73 -17.04
C ALA A 112 -6.38 17.42 -17.34
N TYR A 113 -7.26 17.96 -16.50
CA TYR A 113 -8.70 17.87 -16.71
C TYR A 113 -9.12 18.58 -18.01
N ASP A 114 -9.86 17.89 -18.86
CA ASP A 114 -10.29 18.36 -20.17
C ASP A 114 -11.81 18.65 -20.27
N GLY A 115 -12.49 18.74 -19.11
CA GLY A 115 -13.94 18.97 -19.03
C GLY A 115 -14.80 17.73 -19.21
N GLY A 116 -14.20 16.54 -19.37
CA GLY A 116 -14.92 15.27 -19.47
C GLY A 116 -15.47 14.78 -18.12
N PRO A 117 -16.20 13.67 -18.10
CA PRO A 117 -16.84 13.12 -16.89
C PRO A 117 -15.84 12.51 -15.87
N VAL A 118 -14.60 12.26 -16.28
CA VAL A 118 -13.56 11.67 -15.44
C VAL A 118 -12.65 12.78 -14.92
N LEU A 119 -12.52 12.89 -13.59
CA LEU A 119 -11.73 13.95 -12.94
C LEU A 119 -10.24 13.84 -13.25
N HIS A 120 -9.70 12.62 -13.37
CA HIS A 120 -8.30 12.37 -13.62
C HIS A 120 -8.12 11.29 -14.68
N ARG A 121 -7.53 11.64 -15.81
CA ARG A 121 -7.13 10.67 -16.83
C ARG A 121 -5.68 10.26 -16.62
N VAL A 122 -5.42 8.96 -16.52
CA VAL A 122 -4.06 8.45 -16.45
C VAL A 122 -3.34 8.58 -17.80
N ARG A 123 -2.04 8.83 -17.75
CA ARG A 123 -1.20 8.80 -18.95
C ARG A 123 -1.05 7.35 -19.45
N PRO A 124 -0.67 7.14 -20.74
CA PRO A 124 -0.45 5.81 -21.29
C PRO A 124 0.49 4.93 -20.45
N ALA A 125 1.52 5.50 -19.83
CA ALA A 125 2.45 4.79 -18.96
C ALA A 125 1.78 4.16 -17.71
N MET A 126 0.61 4.63 -17.32
CA MET A 126 -0.15 4.10 -16.17
C MET A 126 -1.22 3.10 -16.59
N GLN A 127 -1.54 3.00 -17.88
CA GLN A 127 -2.56 2.07 -18.38
C GLN A 127 -2.11 0.63 -18.21
N GLY A 128 -3.02 -0.23 -17.76
CA GLY A 128 -2.77 -1.64 -17.53
C GLY A 128 -1.98 -1.98 -16.28
N LYS A 129 -1.49 -0.98 -15.51
CA LYS A 129 -0.82 -1.24 -14.23
C LYS A 129 -1.83 -1.66 -13.18
N ARG A 130 -1.44 -2.65 -12.39
CA ARG A 130 -2.26 -3.22 -11.33
C ARG A 130 -1.76 -2.75 -9.98
N PHE A 131 -2.66 -2.23 -9.16
CA PHE A 131 -2.32 -1.73 -7.83
C PHE A 131 -2.84 -2.66 -6.74
N LEU A 132 -2.09 -2.74 -5.64
CA LEU A 132 -2.47 -3.37 -4.38
C LEU A 132 -2.04 -2.49 -3.22
N PHE A 133 -2.90 -2.34 -2.25
CA PHE A 133 -2.58 -1.66 -1.00
C PHE A 133 -2.56 -2.66 0.15
N VAL A 134 -1.51 -2.61 0.97
CA VAL A 134 -1.38 -3.41 2.19
C VAL A 134 -1.22 -2.46 3.36
N SER A 135 -2.13 -2.52 4.31
CA SER A 135 -2.05 -1.65 5.48
C SER A 135 -2.33 -2.41 6.77
N THR A 136 -1.62 -2.03 7.83
CA THR A 136 -1.77 -2.60 9.16
C THR A 136 -2.11 -1.52 10.17
N CYS A 137 -2.83 -1.86 11.22
CA CYS A 137 -3.14 -0.95 12.32
C CYS A 137 -2.96 -1.60 13.69
N GLY A 138 -2.73 -0.76 14.70
CA GLY A 138 -2.66 -1.13 16.11
C GLY A 138 -4.01 -1.10 16.83
N PHE A 139 -5.11 -1.25 16.11
CA PHE A 139 -6.45 -1.35 16.70
C PHE A 139 -6.91 -2.81 16.75
N HIS A 140 -7.85 -3.14 17.64
CA HIS A 140 -8.35 -4.50 17.72
C HIS A 140 -9.19 -4.93 16.50
N THR A 141 -9.71 -3.96 15.73
CA THR A 141 -10.54 -4.17 14.54
C THR A 141 -10.14 -3.20 13.44
N THR A 142 -10.52 -3.50 12.20
CA THR A 142 -10.36 -2.59 11.05
C THR A 142 -11.57 -1.68 10.85
N LYS A 143 -12.73 -2.02 11.44
CA LYS A 143 -13.97 -1.26 11.33
C LYS A 143 -13.82 0.15 11.96
N GLY A 144 -14.23 1.18 11.25
CA GLY A 144 -14.08 2.58 11.66
C GLY A 144 -12.70 3.17 11.41
N ILE A 145 -11.73 2.36 10.99
CA ILE A 145 -10.32 2.78 10.85
C ILE A 145 -9.94 3.06 9.40
N TYR A 146 -10.43 2.26 8.47
CA TYR A 146 -10.01 2.31 7.07
C TYR A 146 -10.99 3.00 6.13
N GLU A 147 -12.18 3.36 6.56
CA GLU A 147 -13.20 4.01 5.74
C GLU A 147 -12.71 5.33 5.13
N PRO A 148 -11.97 6.21 5.86
CA PRO A 148 -11.41 7.42 5.24
C PRO A 148 -10.40 7.11 4.13
N LEU A 149 -9.54 6.10 4.34
CA LEU A 149 -8.58 5.65 3.33
C LEU A 149 -9.29 5.01 2.13
N GLN A 150 -10.31 4.20 2.36
CA GLN A 150 -11.13 3.60 1.29
C GLN A 150 -11.81 4.69 0.45
N ALA A 151 -12.38 5.71 1.09
CA ALA A 151 -12.97 6.86 0.40
C ALA A 151 -11.94 7.62 -0.45
N GLN A 152 -10.70 7.80 0.08
CA GLN A 152 -9.62 8.41 -0.66
C GLN A 152 -9.22 7.56 -1.89
N LEU A 153 -9.04 6.23 -1.73
CA LEU A 153 -8.72 5.34 -2.83
C LEU A 153 -9.83 5.32 -3.89
N LYS A 154 -11.10 5.31 -3.46
CA LYS A 154 -12.24 5.42 -4.38
C LYS A 154 -12.21 6.73 -5.17
N ALA A 155 -11.87 7.84 -4.55
CA ALA A 155 -11.75 9.13 -5.24
C ALA A 155 -10.58 9.17 -6.23
N ILE A 156 -9.46 8.45 -5.95
CA ILE A 156 -8.27 8.39 -6.81
C ILE A 156 -8.48 7.46 -8.02
N PHE A 157 -9.09 6.28 -7.78
CA PHE A 157 -9.17 5.19 -8.76
C PHE A 157 -10.56 5.04 -9.38
N GLU A 158 -11.56 5.82 -8.90
CA GLU A 158 -12.93 5.85 -9.40
C GLU A 158 -13.58 4.44 -9.48
N GLU A 159 -13.84 3.93 -10.68
CA GLU A 159 -14.48 2.62 -10.88
C GLU A 159 -13.53 1.42 -10.67
N HIS A 160 -12.21 1.65 -10.67
CA HIS A 160 -11.19 0.60 -10.63
C HIS A 160 -10.43 0.60 -9.31
N VAL A 161 -11.15 0.69 -8.18
CA VAL A 161 -10.54 0.72 -6.84
C VAL A 161 -9.68 -0.52 -6.61
N PRO A 162 -8.37 -0.36 -6.35
CA PRO A 162 -7.50 -1.49 -6.06
C PRO A 162 -7.87 -2.19 -4.75
N PRO A 163 -7.59 -3.49 -4.61
CA PRO A 163 -7.75 -4.17 -3.35
C PRO A 163 -6.92 -3.51 -2.24
N LEU A 164 -7.53 -3.35 -1.07
CA LEU A 164 -6.91 -2.88 0.16
C LEU A 164 -6.89 -4.02 1.18
N VAL A 165 -5.72 -4.61 1.38
CA VAL A 165 -5.48 -5.63 2.41
C VAL A 165 -5.25 -4.94 3.73
N THR A 166 -6.11 -5.19 4.71
CA THR A 166 -6.03 -4.57 6.03
C THR A 166 -5.84 -5.62 7.12
N ILE A 167 -4.89 -5.40 8.04
CA ILE A 167 -4.61 -6.32 9.13
C ILE A 167 -4.63 -5.55 10.45
N PRO A 168 -5.57 -5.85 11.35
CA PRO A 168 -5.62 -5.26 12.70
C PRO A 168 -4.62 -5.93 13.64
N GLN A 169 -4.46 -5.38 14.84
CA GLN A 169 -3.64 -5.93 15.91
C GLN A 169 -2.18 -6.16 15.49
N ALA A 170 -1.65 -5.27 14.64
CA ALA A 170 -0.36 -5.45 14.00
C ALA A 170 0.83 -5.56 14.97
N GLU A 171 0.75 -4.99 16.17
CA GLU A 171 1.78 -5.13 17.19
C GLU A 171 1.98 -6.58 17.66
N LEU A 172 0.98 -7.44 17.49
CA LEU A 172 1.07 -8.85 17.82
C LEU A 172 1.87 -9.67 16.79
N MET A 173 2.10 -9.13 15.60
CA MET A 173 2.73 -9.89 14.51
C MET A 173 4.18 -10.30 14.79
N GLN A 174 4.84 -9.67 15.76
CA GLN A 174 6.22 -10.02 16.19
C GLN A 174 6.27 -10.58 17.62
N VAL A 175 5.12 -10.86 18.23
CA VAL A 175 5.04 -11.47 19.56
C VAL A 175 5.27 -12.97 19.45
N PRO A 176 6.28 -13.56 20.14
CA PRO A 176 6.61 -14.99 20.00
C PRO A 176 5.43 -15.93 20.23
N GLN A 177 4.57 -15.63 21.21
CA GLN A 177 3.40 -16.42 21.55
C GLN A 177 2.31 -16.41 20.47
N MET A 178 2.39 -15.47 19.53
CA MET A 178 1.44 -15.31 18.42
C MET A 178 1.92 -15.96 17.12
N LYS A 179 3.10 -16.58 17.11
CA LYS A 179 3.80 -17.06 15.91
C LYS A 179 2.91 -17.93 15.02
N GLU A 180 2.17 -18.88 15.57
CA GLU A 180 1.32 -19.79 14.79
C GLU A 180 0.11 -19.05 14.18
N ILE A 181 -0.56 -18.19 14.96
CA ILE A 181 -1.70 -17.40 14.50
C ILE A 181 -1.26 -16.43 13.39
N VAL A 182 -0.10 -15.81 13.58
CA VAL A 182 0.47 -14.88 12.59
C VAL A 182 0.89 -15.64 11.32
N ALA A 183 1.52 -16.82 11.44
CA ALA A 183 1.90 -17.64 10.30
C ALA A 183 0.67 -18.04 9.47
N HIS A 184 -0.42 -18.45 10.13
CA HIS A 184 -1.69 -18.74 9.46
C HIS A 184 -2.23 -17.50 8.72
N ARG A 185 -2.23 -16.32 9.37
CA ARG A 185 -2.67 -15.08 8.74
C ARG A 185 -1.81 -14.72 7.51
N LEU A 186 -0.49 -14.87 7.60
CA LEU A 186 0.41 -14.60 6.47
C LEU A 186 0.20 -15.58 5.32
N GLU A 187 -0.13 -16.85 5.59
CA GLU A 187 -0.49 -17.80 4.52
C GLU A 187 -1.80 -17.38 3.82
N ARG A 188 -2.79 -16.85 4.55
CA ARG A 188 -4.00 -16.29 3.93
C ARG A 188 -3.69 -15.05 3.07
N VAL A 189 -2.76 -14.21 3.51
CA VAL A 189 -2.26 -13.07 2.71
C VAL A 189 -1.53 -13.55 1.45
N LYS A 190 -0.75 -14.61 1.56
CA LYS A 190 -0.05 -15.26 0.44
C LYS A 190 -1.05 -15.84 -0.57
N GLU A 191 -2.09 -16.52 -0.09
CA GLU A 191 -3.19 -17.01 -0.94
C GLU A 191 -3.87 -15.88 -1.70
N LEU A 192 -4.10 -14.73 -1.03
CA LEU A 192 -4.63 -13.54 -1.68
C LEU A 192 -3.72 -13.06 -2.83
N GLY A 193 -2.40 -13.18 -2.65
CA GLY A 193 -1.41 -12.88 -3.70
C GLY A 193 -1.57 -13.80 -4.92
N ARG A 194 -1.76 -15.11 -4.72
CA ARG A 194 -2.05 -16.06 -5.82
C ARG A 194 -3.33 -15.69 -6.57
N GLN A 195 -4.40 -15.38 -5.84
CA GLN A 195 -5.68 -14.97 -6.43
C GLN A 195 -5.54 -13.66 -7.22
N PHE A 196 -4.81 -12.68 -6.69
CA PHE A 196 -4.55 -11.44 -7.39
C PHE A 196 -3.77 -11.67 -8.69
N ALA A 197 -2.78 -12.54 -8.69
CA ALA A 197 -2.02 -12.87 -9.90
C ALA A 197 -2.93 -13.48 -10.99
N ASN A 198 -3.91 -14.28 -10.60
CA ASN A 198 -4.88 -14.95 -11.48
C ASN A 198 -6.12 -14.10 -11.84
N GLY A 199 -6.17 -12.83 -11.38
CA GLY A 199 -7.31 -11.98 -11.73
C GLY A 199 -7.73 -11.04 -10.59
N LYS A 200 -8.78 -11.40 -9.85
CA LYS A 200 -9.32 -10.57 -8.76
C LYS A 200 -9.32 -11.37 -7.45
N PRO A 201 -8.83 -10.77 -6.36
CA PRO A 201 -8.92 -11.36 -5.02
C PRO A 201 -10.36 -11.58 -4.58
N ASP A 202 -10.61 -12.66 -3.85
CA ASP A 202 -11.90 -12.96 -3.24
C ASP A 202 -12.19 -11.99 -2.08
N GLU A 203 -13.38 -11.40 -2.07
CA GLU A 203 -13.82 -10.48 -1.02
C GLU A 203 -13.97 -11.20 0.33
N ALA A 204 -14.35 -12.47 0.34
CA ALA A 204 -14.43 -13.26 1.58
C ALA A 204 -13.05 -13.45 2.20
N LEU A 205 -12.02 -13.69 1.39
CA LEU A 205 -10.63 -13.80 1.85
C LEU A 205 -10.10 -12.45 2.37
N LEU A 206 -10.42 -11.34 1.71
CA LEU A 206 -10.09 -9.99 2.21
C LEU A 206 -10.74 -9.73 3.58
N ALA A 207 -12.01 -10.10 3.75
CA ALA A 207 -12.72 -9.96 5.02
C ALA A 207 -12.13 -10.86 6.12
N GLU A 208 -11.75 -12.10 5.79
CA GLU A 208 -11.05 -13.00 6.71
C GLU A 208 -9.73 -12.39 7.18
N ILE A 209 -8.92 -11.87 6.26
CA ILE A 209 -7.64 -11.23 6.58
C ILE A 209 -7.84 -9.98 7.45
N ALA A 210 -8.92 -9.24 7.25
CA ALA A 210 -9.26 -8.04 8.01
C ALA A 210 -9.84 -8.35 9.42
N SER A 211 -10.13 -9.62 9.72
CA SER A 211 -10.65 -10.02 11.05
C SER A 211 -9.57 -9.94 12.13
N PRO A 212 -9.92 -9.74 13.41
CA PRO A 212 -8.97 -9.76 14.52
C PRO A 212 -8.17 -11.07 14.60
N LEU A 213 -6.92 -11.01 15.03
CA LEU A 213 -6.07 -12.19 15.28
C LEU A 213 -6.55 -12.92 16.56
N ILE A 214 -6.93 -12.15 17.57
CA ILE A 214 -7.43 -12.65 18.87
C ILE A 214 -8.58 -11.79 19.37
N LEU A 215 -9.33 -12.32 20.32
CA LEU A 215 -10.45 -11.62 20.97
C LEU A 215 -10.00 -10.29 21.61
N GLU A 216 -10.86 -9.29 21.56
CA GLU A 216 -10.63 -7.94 22.05
C GLU A 216 -10.05 -7.89 23.47
N ARG A 217 -10.65 -8.64 24.43
CA ARG A 217 -10.18 -8.68 25.82
C ARG A 217 -8.75 -9.20 25.95
N ALA A 218 -8.40 -10.24 25.16
CA ALA A 218 -7.05 -10.79 25.15
C ALA A 218 -6.06 -9.81 24.54
N TYR A 219 -6.47 -9.13 23.45
CA TYR A 219 -5.69 -8.10 22.80
C TYR A 219 -5.33 -6.97 23.77
N HIS A 220 -6.32 -6.37 24.44
CA HIS A 220 -6.08 -5.28 25.39
C HIS A 220 -5.16 -5.70 26.53
N ARG A 221 -5.33 -6.92 27.07
CA ARG A 221 -4.44 -7.45 28.11
C ARG A 221 -2.98 -7.54 27.63
N LEU A 222 -2.76 -8.09 26.44
CA LEU A 222 -1.40 -8.22 25.89
C LEU A 222 -0.76 -6.87 25.60
N VAL A 223 -1.51 -5.92 25.02
CA VAL A 223 -1.00 -4.58 24.72
C VAL A 223 -0.65 -3.83 26.01
N SER A 224 -1.46 -3.92 27.06
CA SER A 224 -1.15 -3.31 28.37
C SER A 224 0.14 -3.87 28.98
N MET A 225 0.40 -5.18 28.82
CA MET A 225 1.65 -5.78 29.30
C MET A 225 2.87 -5.33 28.47
N MET A 226 2.68 -5.06 27.17
CA MET A 226 3.75 -4.60 26.27
C MET A 226 4.06 -3.10 26.44
N ARG A 227 3.10 -2.33 26.94
CA ARG A 227 3.18 -0.89 27.17
C ARG A 227 2.71 -0.59 28.60
N PRO A 228 3.50 -0.96 29.63
CA PRO A 228 3.15 -0.55 30.99
C PRO A 228 3.06 0.98 31.03
N GLU A 229 2.03 1.48 31.69
CA GLU A 229 1.83 2.92 31.87
C GLU A 229 3.09 3.55 32.46
N SER A 230 3.64 4.54 31.75
CA SER A 230 4.75 5.37 32.20
C SER A 230 4.27 6.43 33.17
#